data_b172622c4a55f412142b3c723622767c
#
_entry.id   b172622c4a55f412142b3c723622767c
#
_cell.length_a   1.000
_cell.length_b   1.000
_cell.length_c   1.000
_cell.angle_alpha   90.00
_cell.angle_beta   90.00
_cell.angle_gamma   90.00
#
_symmetry.space_group_name_H-M   'P 1'
#
loop_
_entity.id
_entity.type
_entity.pdbx_description
1 polymer ?
#
loop_
_entity_poly.entity_id
_entity_poly.type
_entity_poly.pdbx_seq_one_letter_code
_entity_poly.pdbx_strand_id
1 'polypeptide(L)'
;MINIFPSIDTGVCAQSVRTFNKRASEADNTVVLGVSQDLPFALARFCGAEGIDKVKTGSLFRSDFGKEYGVKMSDGPLAGLTARSIVVVDAEGKVIYTELVPEITTEPNYDAALAALK
;
A
#
# COMPACT_ATOMS: atom_id res chain seq x y z
N MET A 1 -7.32 -0.60 5.84
CA MET A 1 -6.43 0.40 5.18
C MET A 1 -5.61 -0.29 4.10
N ILE A 2 -5.57 0.29 2.93
CA ILE A 2 -4.83 -0.27 1.78
C ILE A 2 -3.68 0.67 1.45
N ASN A 3 -2.45 0.17 1.53
CA ASN A 3 -1.24 0.87 1.10
C ASN A 3 -0.88 0.36 -0.29
N ILE A 4 -1.00 1.21 -1.29
CA ILE A 4 -0.77 0.88 -2.70
C ILE A 4 0.55 1.49 -3.11
N PHE A 5 1.43 0.72 -3.75
CA PHE A 5 2.76 1.20 -4.13
C PHE A 5 3.24 0.57 -5.44
N PRO A 6 4.24 1.21 -6.10
CA PRO A 6 4.76 0.68 -7.37
C PRO A 6 5.45 -0.68 -7.23
N SER A 7 6.38 -0.83 -6.32
CA SER A 7 7.10 -2.08 -6.10
C SER A 7 7.76 -2.14 -4.73
N ILE A 8 7.68 -3.31 -4.09
CA ILE A 8 8.32 -3.57 -2.79
C ILE A 8 9.86 -3.45 -2.88
N ASP A 9 10.43 -3.56 -4.06
CA ASP A 9 11.86 -3.46 -4.26
C ASP A 9 12.36 -2.02 -4.45
N THR A 10 11.50 -1.01 -4.31
CA THR A 10 11.92 0.39 -4.29
C THR A 10 12.03 0.88 -2.85
N GLY A 11 12.98 1.80 -2.61
CA GLY A 11 13.31 2.25 -1.23
C GLY A 11 12.14 2.86 -0.49
N VAL A 12 11.40 3.77 -1.12
CA VAL A 12 10.27 4.44 -0.47
C VAL A 12 9.10 3.48 -0.25
N CYS A 13 8.85 2.57 -1.18
CA CYS A 13 7.80 1.57 -1.02
C CYS A 13 8.12 0.63 0.14
N ALA A 14 9.34 0.13 0.21
CA ALA A 14 9.80 -0.71 1.31
C ALA A 14 9.66 0.03 2.65
N GLN A 15 10.04 1.30 2.68
CA GLN A 15 9.92 2.12 3.88
C GLN A 15 8.46 2.32 4.29
N SER A 16 7.55 2.50 3.34
CA SER A 16 6.13 2.65 3.66
C SER A 16 5.55 1.38 4.31
N VAL A 17 5.95 0.21 3.81
CA VAL A 17 5.50 -1.06 4.40
C VAL A 17 6.04 -1.22 5.82
N ARG A 18 7.32 -0.92 6.03
CA ARG A 18 7.93 -0.96 7.38
C ARG A 18 7.22 -0.03 8.35
N THR A 19 6.96 1.20 7.92
CA THR A 19 6.30 2.21 8.74
C THR A 19 4.89 1.80 9.11
N PHE A 20 4.10 1.32 8.15
CA PHE A 20 2.75 0.85 8.44
C PHE A 20 2.75 -0.39 9.31
N ASN A 21 3.73 -1.27 9.15
CA ASN A 21 3.85 -2.43 10.04
C ASN A 21 4.05 -2.01 11.49
N LYS A 22 4.93 -1.04 11.72
CA LYS A 22 5.18 -0.50 13.06
C LYS A 22 3.93 0.20 13.62
N ARG A 23 3.32 1.06 12.79
CA ARG A 23 2.17 1.87 13.22
C ARG A 23 0.88 1.04 13.36
N ALA A 24 0.76 -0.05 12.60
CA ALA A 24 -0.41 -0.94 12.69
C ALA A 24 -0.51 -1.60 14.06
N SER A 25 0.59 -1.85 14.74
CA SER A 25 0.58 -2.42 16.08
C SER A 25 -0.07 -1.50 17.12
N GLU A 26 -0.17 -0.21 16.81
CA GLU A 26 -0.76 0.81 17.68
C GLU A 26 -2.24 1.07 17.35
N ALA A 27 -2.75 0.48 16.29
CA ALA A 27 -4.13 0.69 15.83
C ALA A 27 -4.97 -0.55 16.10
N ASP A 28 -6.00 -0.39 16.95
CA ASP A 28 -6.93 -1.46 17.25
C ASP A 28 -7.94 -1.65 16.11
N ASN A 29 -8.40 -2.89 15.92
CA ASN A 29 -9.48 -3.22 14.98
C ASN A 29 -9.18 -2.81 13.54
N THR A 30 -7.90 -2.86 13.15
CA THR A 30 -7.46 -2.38 11.84
C THR A 30 -6.64 -3.45 11.14
N VAL A 31 -6.96 -3.68 9.86
CA VAL A 31 -6.15 -4.51 8.97
C VAL A 31 -5.44 -3.59 7.98
N VAL A 32 -4.13 -3.75 7.87
CA VAL A 32 -3.34 -3.04 6.86
C VAL A 32 -2.96 -4.01 5.76
N LEU A 33 -3.29 -3.66 4.52
CA LEU A 33 -3.00 -4.46 3.34
C LEU A 33 -2.08 -3.67 2.41
N GLY A 34 -0.90 -4.21 2.13
CA GLY A 34 0.02 -3.65 1.14
C GLY A 34 -0.16 -4.35 -0.20
N VAL A 35 -0.38 -3.58 -1.27
CA VAL A 35 -0.62 -4.15 -2.59
C VAL A 35 0.23 -3.47 -3.66
N SER A 36 0.68 -4.27 -4.63
CA SER A 36 1.45 -3.80 -5.77
C SER A 36 1.37 -4.80 -6.92
N GLN A 37 1.99 -4.47 -8.05
CA GLN A 37 2.11 -5.40 -9.18
C GLN A 37 3.22 -6.44 -8.98
N ASP A 38 3.96 -6.40 -7.88
CA ASP A 38 4.94 -7.44 -7.58
C ASP A 38 4.27 -8.81 -7.53
N LEU A 39 5.05 -9.84 -7.84
CA LEU A 39 4.58 -11.21 -7.69
C LEU A 39 4.44 -11.55 -6.20
N PRO A 40 3.53 -12.46 -5.83
CA PRO A 40 3.34 -12.80 -4.41
C PRO A 40 4.60 -13.38 -3.77
N PHE A 41 5.48 -13.99 -4.54
CA PHE A 41 6.76 -14.52 -4.05
C PHE A 41 7.68 -13.41 -3.58
N ALA A 42 7.75 -12.31 -4.32
CA ALA A 42 8.58 -11.16 -3.94
C ALA A 42 8.05 -10.47 -2.68
N LEU A 43 6.74 -10.33 -2.56
CA LEU A 43 6.11 -9.76 -1.37
C LEU A 43 6.36 -10.63 -0.14
N ALA A 44 6.21 -11.95 -0.29
CA ALA A 44 6.45 -12.89 0.81
C ALA A 44 7.92 -12.87 1.26
N ARG A 45 8.84 -12.81 0.31
CA ARG A 45 10.29 -12.73 0.60
C ARG A 45 10.62 -11.48 1.42
N PHE A 46 10.08 -10.34 1.02
CA PHE A 46 10.29 -9.08 1.74
C PHE A 46 9.76 -9.16 3.17
N CYS A 47 8.52 -9.61 3.33
CA CYS A 47 7.90 -9.71 4.65
C CYS A 47 8.68 -10.66 5.57
N GLY A 48 9.15 -11.79 5.04
CA GLY A 48 9.96 -12.73 5.81
C GLY A 48 11.31 -12.15 6.21
N ALA A 49 12.00 -11.49 5.28
CA ALA A 49 13.33 -10.92 5.53
C ALA A 49 13.28 -9.73 6.51
N GLU A 50 12.19 -8.93 6.47
CA GLU A 50 12.07 -7.73 7.28
C GLU A 50 11.25 -7.90 8.55
N GLY A 51 10.77 -9.11 8.82
CA GLY A 51 9.97 -9.39 10.01
C GLY A 51 8.61 -8.66 10.00
N ILE A 52 8.03 -8.48 8.82
CA ILE A 52 6.72 -7.82 8.67
C ILE A 52 5.61 -8.81 9.06
N ASP A 53 4.93 -8.58 10.15
CA ASP A 53 3.90 -9.47 10.69
C ASP A 53 2.55 -8.80 10.91
N LYS A 54 2.48 -7.47 10.88
CA LYS A 54 1.23 -6.71 11.11
C LYS A 54 0.58 -6.21 9.81
N VAL A 55 1.27 -6.34 8.69
CA VAL A 55 0.77 -5.96 7.37
C VAL A 55 0.60 -7.22 6.55
N LYS A 56 -0.57 -7.37 5.93
CA LYS A 56 -0.80 -8.40 4.93
C LYS A 56 -0.46 -7.84 3.56
N THR A 57 -0.01 -8.70 2.65
CA THR A 57 0.33 -8.28 1.29
C THR A 57 -0.51 -9.02 0.27
N GLY A 58 -0.77 -8.35 -0.85
CA GLY A 58 -1.50 -8.92 -1.97
C GLY A 58 -0.88 -8.48 -3.28
N SER A 59 -0.80 -9.41 -4.23
CA SER A 59 -0.30 -9.12 -5.57
C SER A 59 -1.44 -8.72 -6.49
N LEU A 60 -1.20 -7.67 -7.29
CA LEU A 60 -2.14 -7.21 -8.30
C LEU A 60 -1.80 -7.74 -9.69
N PHE A 61 -0.89 -8.71 -9.80
CA PHE A 61 -0.33 -9.19 -11.08
C PHE A 61 -1.39 -9.63 -12.09
N ARG A 62 -2.48 -10.23 -11.63
CA ARG A 62 -3.58 -10.67 -12.49
C ARG A 62 -4.89 -9.94 -12.18
N SER A 63 -4.82 -8.77 -11.58
CA SER A 63 -5.99 -8.07 -11.07
C SER A 63 -6.24 -6.79 -11.86
N ASP A 64 -7.49 -6.41 -12.02
CA ASP A 64 -7.90 -5.11 -12.56
C ASP A 64 -7.98 -4.03 -11.47
N PHE A 65 -7.51 -4.32 -10.27
CA PHE A 65 -7.57 -3.42 -9.12
C PHE A 65 -7.02 -2.03 -9.45
N GLY A 66 -5.82 -1.96 -10.04
CA GLY A 66 -5.19 -0.68 -10.35
C GLY A 66 -6.03 0.17 -11.30
N LYS A 67 -6.67 -0.46 -12.28
CA LYS A 67 -7.56 0.22 -13.23
C LYS A 67 -8.87 0.64 -12.55
N GLU A 68 -9.47 -0.25 -11.77
CA GLU A 68 -10.73 0.03 -11.07
C GLU A 68 -10.61 1.11 -10.01
N TYR A 69 -9.48 1.15 -9.31
CA TYR A 69 -9.19 2.19 -8.31
C TYR A 69 -8.57 3.45 -8.90
N GLY A 70 -8.29 3.46 -10.22
CA GLY A 70 -7.73 4.62 -10.90
C GLY A 70 -6.29 4.94 -10.52
N VAL A 71 -5.52 3.93 -10.09
CA VAL A 71 -4.14 4.12 -9.60
C VAL A 71 -3.08 3.49 -10.50
N LYS A 72 -3.46 2.88 -11.61
CA LYS A 72 -2.51 2.29 -12.55
C LYS A 72 -1.85 3.39 -13.38
N MET A 73 -0.51 3.40 -13.40
CA MET A 73 0.24 4.36 -14.22
C MET A 73 0.19 3.92 -15.68
N SER A 74 -0.23 4.83 -16.55
CA SER A 74 -0.47 4.54 -17.97
C SER A 74 0.70 4.93 -18.89
N ASP A 75 1.62 5.76 -18.41
CA ASP A 75 2.75 6.24 -19.20
C ASP A 75 4.01 6.39 -18.34
N GLY A 76 5.11 6.76 -18.96
CA GLY A 76 6.40 6.94 -18.30
C GLY A 76 7.12 5.63 -18.02
N PRO A 77 8.29 5.69 -17.37
CA PRO A 77 9.13 4.50 -17.15
C PRO A 77 8.52 3.47 -16.21
N LEU A 78 7.50 3.83 -15.44
CA LEU A 78 6.83 2.92 -14.51
C LEU A 78 5.43 2.53 -14.98
N ALA A 79 5.12 2.72 -16.26
CA ALA A 79 3.83 2.32 -16.83
C ALA A 79 3.52 0.85 -16.52
N GLY A 80 2.29 0.57 -16.15
CA GLY A 80 1.85 -0.77 -15.75
C GLY A 80 1.94 -1.05 -14.26
N LEU A 81 2.70 -0.26 -13.51
CA LEU A 81 2.75 -0.34 -12.05
C LEU A 81 1.68 0.57 -11.44
N THR A 82 1.42 0.39 -10.15
CA THR A 82 0.46 1.22 -9.43
C THR A 82 1.15 2.45 -8.82
N ALA A 83 0.47 3.57 -8.86
CA ALA A 83 0.94 4.79 -8.20
C ALA A 83 0.89 4.62 -6.68
N ARG A 84 1.71 5.40 -5.96
CA ARG A 84 1.67 5.39 -4.50
C ARG A 84 0.38 6.05 -4.03
N SER A 85 -0.42 5.30 -3.29
CA SER A 85 -1.70 5.81 -2.80
C SER A 85 -2.14 5.06 -1.55
N ILE A 86 -3.03 5.70 -0.80
CA ILE A 86 -3.62 5.13 0.40
C ILE A 86 -5.14 5.18 0.24
N VAL A 87 -5.79 4.09 0.60
CA VAL A 87 -7.25 4.02 0.67
C VAL A 87 -7.62 3.44 2.03
N VAL A 88 -8.44 4.16 2.77
CA VAL A 88 -8.98 3.68 4.04
C VAL A 88 -10.46 3.37 3.86
N VAL A 89 -10.83 2.17 4.25
CA VAL A 89 -12.19 1.65 4.13
C VAL A 89 -12.70 1.32 5.54
N ASP A 90 -13.93 1.71 5.84
CA ASP A 90 -14.53 1.41 7.15
C ASP A 90 -15.06 -0.04 7.22
N ALA A 91 -15.62 -0.41 8.36
CA ALA A 91 -16.13 -1.76 8.59
C ALA A 91 -17.30 -2.13 7.67
N GLU A 92 -17.95 -1.16 7.07
CA GLU A 92 -19.08 -1.36 6.15
C GLU A 92 -18.64 -1.39 4.69
N GLY A 93 -17.33 -1.29 4.41
CA GLY A 93 -16.80 -1.29 3.07
C GLY A 93 -16.82 0.07 2.38
N LYS A 94 -17.08 1.14 3.12
CA LYS A 94 -17.12 2.49 2.59
C LYS A 94 -15.76 3.14 2.66
N VAL A 95 -15.33 3.79 1.56
CA VAL A 95 -14.07 4.55 1.52
C VAL A 95 -14.25 5.84 2.32
N ILE A 96 -13.39 6.03 3.32
CA ILE A 96 -13.45 7.19 4.22
C ILE A 96 -12.23 8.11 4.10
N TYR A 97 -11.19 7.67 3.38
CA TYR A 97 -9.98 8.47 3.16
C TYR A 97 -9.26 7.97 1.93
N THR A 98 -8.77 8.90 1.12
CA THR A 98 -7.90 8.58 -0.02
C THR A 98 -6.75 9.58 -0.09
N GLU A 99 -5.59 9.10 -0.52
CA GLU A 99 -4.44 9.94 -0.83
C GLU A 99 -3.75 9.39 -2.06
N LEU A 100 -3.51 10.24 -3.06
CA LEU A 100 -2.66 9.92 -4.20
C LEU A 100 -1.40 10.77 -4.08
N VAL A 101 -0.26 10.11 -3.90
CA VAL A 101 1.03 10.81 -3.74
C VAL A 101 1.56 11.15 -5.14
N PRO A 102 1.74 12.43 -5.48
CA PRO A 102 2.09 12.83 -6.85
C PRO A 102 3.53 12.46 -7.24
N GLU A 103 4.43 12.36 -6.26
CA GLU A 103 5.84 12.04 -6.52
C GLU A 103 6.17 10.66 -5.97
N ILE A 104 6.72 9.79 -6.82
CA ILE A 104 6.99 8.40 -6.46
C ILE A 104 8.02 8.25 -5.33
N THR A 105 8.89 9.25 -5.17
CA THR A 105 9.92 9.26 -4.13
C THR A 105 9.45 9.86 -2.81
N THR A 106 8.21 10.33 -2.75
CA THR A 106 7.62 10.90 -1.54
C THR A 106 6.85 9.84 -0.77
N GLU A 107 7.05 9.78 0.55
CA GLU A 107 6.28 8.89 1.41
C GLU A 107 4.84 9.38 1.54
N PRO A 108 3.88 8.49 1.81
CA PRO A 108 2.51 8.91 2.08
C PRO A 108 2.41 9.63 3.43
N ASN A 109 1.29 10.31 3.64
CA ASN A 109 1.00 10.96 4.92
C ASN A 109 0.44 9.92 5.90
N TYR A 110 1.33 9.31 6.67
CA TYR A 110 0.97 8.25 7.62
C TYR A 110 0.00 8.74 8.68
N ASP A 111 0.23 9.93 9.21
CA ASP A 111 -0.59 10.46 10.30
C ASP A 111 -2.02 10.72 9.85
N ALA A 112 -2.21 11.27 8.66
CA ALA A 112 -3.54 11.53 8.11
C ALA A 112 -4.30 10.22 7.85
N ALA A 113 -3.61 9.22 7.31
CA ALA A 113 -4.23 7.91 7.04
C ALA A 113 -4.67 7.24 8.35
N LEU A 114 -3.81 7.25 9.36
CA LEU A 114 -4.10 6.64 10.66
C LEU A 114 -5.18 7.41 11.43
N ALA A 115 -5.21 8.74 11.30
CA ALA A 115 -6.25 9.56 11.92
C ALA A 115 -7.64 9.23 11.35
N ALA A 116 -7.73 8.86 10.08
CA ALA A 116 -8.99 8.48 9.44
C ALA A 116 -9.59 7.18 10.01
N LEU A 117 -8.78 6.37 10.68
CA LEU A 117 -9.22 5.12 11.30
C LEU A 117 -9.93 5.30 12.65
N LYS A 118 -9.84 6.49 13.21
CA LYS A 118 -10.41 6.77 14.55
C LYS A 118 -11.85 7.25 14.49
#